data_7f0a746104ab9ae48d4fee28904770bc
#
_entry.id   7f0a746104ab9ae48d4fee28904770bc
#
_cell.length_a   1.000
_cell.length_b   1.000
_cell.length_c   1.000
_cell.angle_alpha   90.00
_cell.angle_beta   90.00
_cell.angle_gamma   90.00
#
_symmetry.space_group_name_H-M   'P 1'
#
loop_
_entity.id
_entity.type
_entity.pdbx_description
1 polymer ?
#
loop_
_entity_poly.entity_id
_entity_poly.type
_entity_poly.pdbx_seq_one_letter_code
_entity_poly.pdbx_strand_id
1 'polypeptide(L)'
;MLSTRKSITLVSALAIAAGGAGFMNANAQAPDAKAKLGIVDTRVVYEKFPKIKELQDQAQKEEERIHKLIERGNKEYQTAQKANKPKAELSALQKRLQGEINKELENYQKKFLAEQKDILDQFDNAVKAEAKNKNLETVLDKSTVLMGGLDITDGVVSRLAAATKPAASAKPTTTK
;
A
#
# COMPACT_ATOMS: atom_id res chain seq x y z
N MET A 1 -12.36 41.06 29.68
CA MET A 1 -11.76 40.78 31.02
C MET A 1 -10.51 39.95 30.74
N LEU A 2 -9.39 40.63 30.65
CA LEU A 2 -8.24 40.68 31.57
C LEU A 2 -7.65 39.28 31.78
N SER A 3 -6.52 39.06 31.10
CA SER A 3 -5.14 39.37 31.56
C SER A 3 -4.57 38.30 32.49
N THR A 4 -3.48 37.65 32.11
CA THR A 4 -2.20 37.92 32.79
C THR A 4 -1.05 37.17 32.11
N ARG A 5 -0.17 37.93 31.49
CA ARG A 5 1.20 37.52 31.10
C ARG A 5 2.03 37.43 32.36
N LYS A 6 2.77 36.34 32.55
CA LYS A 6 3.89 36.32 33.50
C LYS A 6 5.18 36.07 32.77
N SER A 7 5.87 37.17 32.51
CA SER A 7 7.29 37.23 32.20
C SER A 7 8.09 36.88 33.46
N ILE A 8 9.00 35.92 33.36
CA ILE A 8 10.02 35.72 34.37
C ILE A 8 11.36 35.96 33.70
N THR A 9 11.85 37.18 33.96
CA THR A 9 13.24 37.55 33.79
C THR A 9 14.04 36.94 34.92
N LEU A 10 15.13 36.25 34.64
CA LEU A 10 16.14 35.92 35.64
C LEU A 10 17.51 36.35 35.18
N VAL A 11 18.03 37.22 36.01
CA VAL A 11 19.24 38.01 35.89
C VAL A 11 20.46 37.14 36.20
N SER A 12 21.51 37.38 35.43
CA SER A 12 22.93 37.25 35.62
C SER A 12 23.48 36.77 36.97
N ALA A 13 24.43 35.83 36.87
CA ALA A 13 25.60 35.86 37.76
C ALA A 13 26.83 35.38 36.96
N LEU A 14 27.69 36.31 36.70
CA LEU A 14 29.05 36.19 36.15
C LEU A 14 29.95 35.69 37.27
N ALA A 15 30.55 34.51 37.12
CA ALA A 15 31.69 34.08 37.95
C ALA A 15 32.87 33.71 37.04
N ILE A 16 33.82 34.59 36.94
CA ILE A 16 35.14 34.37 36.36
C ILE A 16 35.97 33.64 37.38
N ALA A 17 36.35 32.39 37.11
CA ALA A 17 37.50 31.74 37.78
C ALA A 17 38.46 31.29 36.70
N ALA A 18 39.59 31.98 36.64
CA ALA A 18 40.75 31.61 35.87
C ALA A 18 41.44 30.41 36.49
N GLY A 19 41.78 29.43 35.72
CA GLY A 19 42.59 28.29 36.19
C GLY A 19 42.84 27.23 35.15
N GLY A 20 43.98 27.25 34.49
CA GLY A 20 44.72 26.04 34.10
C GLY A 20 44.33 25.27 32.86
N ALA A 21 45.08 25.53 31.81
CA ALA A 21 45.62 24.60 30.81
C ALA A 21 45.09 23.15 30.78
N GLY A 22 44.41 22.86 29.71
CA GLY A 22 44.05 21.51 29.35
C GLY A 22 43.21 21.56 28.08
N PHE A 23 43.83 21.95 26.95
CA PHE A 23 43.18 21.72 25.63
C PHE A 23 43.20 20.21 25.38
N MET A 24 42.30 19.49 26.03
CA MET A 24 41.84 18.20 25.49
C MET A 24 41.03 18.52 24.25
N ASN A 25 41.70 18.39 23.10
CA ASN A 25 41.08 18.30 21.80
C ASN A 25 40.17 17.07 21.80
N ALA A 26 39.01 17.20 22.42
CA ALA A 26 37.93 16.26 22.21
C ALA A 26 37.47 16.45 20.78
N ASN A 27 38.21 15.90 19.84
CA ASN A 27 37.69 15.54 18.55
C ASN A 27 36.61 14.49 18.84
N ALA A 28 35.44 14.95 19.31
CA ALA A 28 34.24 14.19 19.23
C ALA A 28 33.91 14.13 17.72
N GLN A 29 34.64 13.24 17.04
CA GLN A 29 34.16 12.69 15.78
C GLN A 29 32.81 12.11 16.14
N ALA A 30 31.74 12.90 15.84
CA ALA A 30 30.42 12.33 15.76
C ALA A 30 30.60 11.05 14.91
N PRO A 31 30.20 9.88 15.41
CA PRO A 31 30.27 8.71 14.57
C PRO A 31 29.58 9.09 13.28
N ASP A 32 30.25 8.89 12.14
CA ASP A 32 29.64 8.92 10.82
C ASP A 32 28.50 7.90 10.84
N ALA A 33 27.42 8.32 11.46
CA ALA A 33 26.14 7.64 11.33
C ALA A 33 25.74 7.90 9.87
N LYS A 34 26.37 7.17 8.95
CA LYS A 34 25.84 7.03 7.59
C LYS A 34 24.41 6.67 7.80
N ALA A 35 23.53 7.66 7.57
CA ALA A 35 22.11 7.47 7.71
C ALA A 35 21.79 6.16 6.97
N LYS A 36 21.30 5.17 7.70
CA LYS A 36 20.96 3.86 7.13
C LYS A 36 19.68 3.99 6.36
N LEU A 37 19.81 4.75 5.26
CA LEU A 37 18.72 5.12 4.36
C LEU A 37 18.67 4.14 3.20
N GLY A 38 17.51 3.51 3.03
CA GLY A 38 17.15 2.76 1.84
C GLY A 38 16.34 3.61 0.88
N ILE A 39 16.40 3.26 -0.39
CA ILE A 39 15.51 3.77 -1.43
C ILE A 39 14.84 2.61 -2.16
N VAL A 40 13.58 2.77 -2.53
CA VAL A 40 12.82 1.81 -3.30
C VAL A 40 12.12 2.52 -4.47
N ASP A 41 12.26 1.99 -5.68
CA ASP A 41 11.51 2.46 -6.84
C ASP A 41 10.17 1.74 -6.88
N THR A 42 9.13 2.41 -6.36
CA THR A 42 7.78 1.86 -6.27
C THR A 42 7.21 1.53 -7.65
N ARG A 43 7.54 2.27 -8.70
CA ARG A 43 7.08 2.00 -10.07
C ARG A 43 7.62 0.67 -10.57
N VAL A 44 8.93 0.45 -10.40
CA VAL A 44 9.57 -0.81 -10.80
C VAL A 44 8.99 -1.99 -10.02
N VAL A 45 8.72 -1.79 -8.71
CA VAL A 45 8.10 -2.83 -7.90
C VAL A 45 6.70 -3.15 -8.41
N TYR A 46 5.86 -2.15 -8.67
CA TYR A 46 4.49 -2.36 -9.18
C TYR A 46 4.48 -3.04 -10.56
N GLU A 47 5.39 -2.66 -11.46
CA GLU A 47 5.51 -3.31 -12.78
C GLU A 47 5.89 -4.78 -12.68
N LYS A 48 6.75 -5.14 -11.71
CA LYS A 48 7.28 -6.50 -11.55
C LYS A 48 6.47 -7.36 -10.57
N PHE A 49 5.51 -6.79 -9.85
CA PHE A 49 4.71 -7.53 -8.86
C PHE A 49 3.57 -8.29 -9.53
N PRO A 50 3.60 -9.65 -9.59
CA PRO A 50 2.62 -10.43 -10.35
C PRO A 50 1.17 -10.18 -9.93
N LYS A 51 0.91 -9.97 -8.65
CA LYS A 51 -0.44 -9.69 -8.14
C LYS A 51 -1.09 -8.43 -8.72
N ILE A 52 -0.29 -7.44 -9.10
CA ILE A 52 -0.82 -6.23 -9.77
C ILE A 52 -1.43 -6.62 -11.12
N LYS A 53 -0.72 -7.43 -11.89
CA LYS A 53 -1.25 -7.91 -13.17
C LYS A 53 -2.48 -8.80 -12.97
N GLU A 54 -2.45 -9.69 -11.99
CA GLU A 54 -3.60 -10.54 -11.64
C GLU A 54 -4.82 -9.69 -11.27
N LEU A 55 -4.65 -8.62 -10.49
CA LEU A 55 -5.72 -7.69 -10.13
C LEU A 55 -6.28 -6.97 -11.37
N GLN A 56 -5.42 -6.54 -12.30
CA GLN A 56 -5.84 -5.91 -13.55
C GLN A 56 -6.63 -6.88 -14.44
N ASP A 57 -6.13 -8.11 -14.60
CA ASP A 57 -6.81 -9.16 -15.38
C ASP A 57 -8.17 -9.54 -14.75
N GLN A 58 -8.26 -9.56 -13.42
CA GLN A 58 -9.52 -9.79 -12.71
C GLN A 58 -10.49 -8.62 -12.91
N ALA A 59 -10.02 -7.38 -12.82
CA ALA A 59 -10.83 -6.20 -13.05
C ALA A 59 -11.46 -6.22 -14.46
N GLN A 60 -10.67 -6.52 -15.48
CA GLN A 60 -11.15 -6.62 -16.85
C GLN A 60 -12.21 -7.73 -17.01
N LYS A 61 -11.98 -8.91 -16.43
CA LYS A 61 -12.97 -10.00 -16.48
C LYS A 61 -14.27 -9.66 -15.78
N GLU A 62 -14.20 -8.95 -14.67
CA GLU A 62 -15.41 -8.52 -13.94
C GLU A 62 -16.17 -7.43 -14.72
N GLU A 63 -15.46 -6.50 -15.34
CA GLU A 63 -16.08 -5.50 -16.20
C GLU A 63 -16.84 -6.16 -17.37
N GLU A 64 -16.22 -7.13 -18.05
CA GLU A 64 -16.89 -7.91 -19.10
C GLU A 64 -18.11 -8.68 -18.56
N ARG A 65 -18.01 -9.24 -17.36
CA ARG A 65 -19.10 -9.97 -16.71
C ARG A 65 -20.28 -9.06 -16.40
N ILE A 66 -20.02 -7.88 -15.85
CA ILE A 66 -21.04 -6.89 -15.54
C ILE A 66 -21.67 -6.37 -16.84
N HIS A 67 -20.89 -6.11 -17.87
CA HIS A 67 -21.40 -5.72 -19.19
C HIS A 67 -22.37 -6.74 -19.76
N LYS A 68 -21.99 -8.03 -19.76
CA LYS A 68 -22.86 -9.13 -20.19
C LYS A 68 -24.13 -9.25 -19.34
N LEU A 69 -24.04 -8.97 -18.03
CA LEU A 69 -25.21 -8.95 -17.15
C LEU A 69 -26.19 -7.85 -17.55
N ILE A 70 -25.67 -6.65 -17.83
CA ILE A 70 -26.48 -5.49 -18.29
C ILE A 70 -27.13 -5.81 -19.65
N GLU A 71 -26.38 -6.35 -20.59
CA GLU A 71 -26.92 -6.73 -21.92
C GLU A 71 -28.04 -7.77 -21.79
N ARG A 72 -27.82 -8.81 -20.97
CA ARG A 72 -28.84 -9.84 -20.70
C ARG A 72 -30.09 -9.22 -20.07
N GLY A 73 -29.93 -8.34 -19.10
CA GLY A 73 -31.05 -7.65 -18.45
C GLY A 73 -31.84 -6.78 -19.42
N ASN A 74 -31.15 -6.03 -20.27
CA ASN A 74 -31.77 -5.21 -21.31
C ASN A 74 -32.58 -6.07 -22.30
N LYS A 75 -32.02 -7.19 -22.73
CA LYS A 75 -32.68 -8.14 -23.64
C LYS A 75 -33.93 -8.78 -22.99
N GLU A 76 -33.83 -9.16 -21.74
CA GLU A 76 -34.96 -9.70 -20.96
C GLU A 76 -36.09 -8.68 -20.84
N TYR A 77 -35.76 -7.42 -20.49
CA TYR A 77 -36.73 -6.35 -20.40
C TYR A 77 -37.40 -6.05 -21.74
N GLN A 78 -36.62 -5.95 -22.82
CA GLN A 78 -37.18 -5.73 -24.17
C GLN A 78 -38.08 -6.89 -24.60
N THR A 79 -37.76 -8.11 -24.29
CA THR A 79 -38.56 -9.30 -24.58
C THR A 79 -39.90 -9.26 -23.83
N ALA A 80 -39.88 -8.90 -22.56
CA ALA A 80 -41.07 -8.73 -21.75
C ALA A 80 -41.97 -7.59 -22.28
N GLN A 81 -41.35 -6.51 -22.74
CA GLN A 81 -42.05 -5.37 -23.33
C GLN A 81 -42.75 -5.74 -24.67
N LYS A 82 -42.04 -6.47 -25.55
CA LYS A 82 -42.61 -6.98 -26.82
C LYS A 82 -43.73 -7.98 -26.60
N ALA A 83 -43.69 -8.72 -25.50
CA ALA A 83 -44.77 -9.65 -25.08
C ALA A 83 -45.96 -8.92 -24.44
N ASN A 84 -45.99 -7.58 -24.46
CA ASN A 84 -47.05 -6.74 -23.89
C ASN A 84 -47.35 -7.07 -22.41
N LYS A 85 -46.33 -7.38 -21.62
CA LYS A 85 -46.52 -7.64 -20.20
C LYS A 85 -47.09 -6.42 -19.46
N PRO A 86 -47.95 -6.63 -18.43
CA PRO A 86 -48.50 -5.55 -17.63
C PRO A 86 -47.40 -4.61 -17.07
N LYS A 87 -47.73 -3.31 -16.97
CA LYS A 87 -46.80 -2.31 -16.43
C LYS A 87 -46.26 -2.67 -15.06
N ALA A 88 -47.04 -3.29 -14.19
CA ALA A 88 -46.62 -3.75 -12.88
C ALA A 88 -45.52 -4.81 -12.98
N GLU A 89 -45.62 -5.79 -13.88
CA GLU A 89 -44.61 -6.81 -14.12
C GLU A 89 -43.31 -6.23 -14.69
N LEU A 90 -43.43 -5.30 -15.66
CA LEU A 90 -42.25 -4.61 -16.22
C LEU A 90 -41.51 -3.79 -15.15
N SER A 91 -42.25 -3.11 -14.26
CA SER A 91 -41.62 -2.39 -13.13
C SER A 91 -40.96 -3.31 -12.15
N ALA A 92 -41.58 -4.44 -11.83
CA ALA A 92 -40.97 -5.45 -10.95
C ALA A 92 -39.70 -6.07 -11.57
N LEU A 93 -39.75 -6.37 -12.87
CA LEU A 93 -38.62 -6.87 -13.63
C LEU A 93 -37.46 -5.86 -13.63
N GLN A 94 -37.76 -4.59 -13.91
CA GLN A 94 -36.72 -3.55 -13.88
C GLN A 94 -36.05 -3.42 -12.52
N LYS A 95 -36.83 -3.42 -11.42
CA LYS A 95 -36.31 -3.38 -10.06
C LYS A 95 -35.42 -4.59 -9.75
N ARG A 96 -35.83 -5.79 -10.17
CA ARG A 96 -35.04 -7.01 -9.99
C ARG A 96 -33.71 -6.92 -10.72
N LEU A 97 -33.73 -6.58 -12.02
CA LEU A 97 -32.52 -6.46 -12.84
C LEU A 97 -31.56 -5.40 -12.28
N GLN A 98 -32.08 -4.24 -11.89
CA GLN A 98 -31.29 -3.20 -11.26
C GLN A 98 -30.66 -3.68 -9.93
N GLY A 99 -31.44 -4.41 -9.13
CA GLY A 99 -30.96 -5.01 -7.88
C GLY A 99 -29.83 -6.02 -8.10
N GLU A 100 -29.94 -6.87 -9.12
CA GLU A 100 -28.89 -7.81 -9.51
C GLU A 100 -27.60 -7.09 -9.91
N ILE A 101 -27.69 -6.07 -10.77
CA ILE A 101 -26.53 -5.28 -11.21
C ILE A 101 -25.88 -4.56 -10.03
N ASN A 102 -26.68 -3.89 -9.19
CA ASN A 102 -26.15 -3.18 -8.02
C ASN A 102 -25.42 -4.12 -7.06
N LYS A 103 -25.99 -5.30 -6.80
CA LYS A 103 -25.39 -6.32 -5.94
C LYS A 103 -24.02 -6.80 -6.49
N GLU A 104 -23.95 -7.02 -7.81
CA GLU A 104 -22.69 -7.45 -8.44
C GLU A 104 -21.63 -6.34 -8.38
N LEU A 105 -22.00 -5.09 -8.65
CA LEU A 105 -21.09 -3.95 -8.52
C LEU A 105 -20.57 -3.80 -7.08
N GLU A 106 -21.45 -3.93 -6.08
CA GLU A 106 -21.06 -3.86 -4.69
C GLU A 106 -20.11 -4.99 -4.29
N ASN A 107 -20.38 -6.21 -4.73
CA ASN A 107 -19.54 -7.38 -4.48
C ASN A 107 -18.16 -7.19 -5.12
N TYR A 108 -18.14 -6.73 -6.38
CA TYR A 108 -16.89 -6.43 -7.08
C TYR A 108 -16.08 -5.37 -6.35
N GLN A 109 -16.71 -4.25 -5.98
CA GLN A 109 -16.02 -3.17 -5.27
C GLN A 109 -15.41 -3.64 -3.94
N LYS A 110 -16.17 -4.42 -3.13
CA LYS A 110 -15.66 -4.98 -1.88
C LYS A 110 -14.44 -5.89 -2.11
N LYS A 111 -14.53 -6.77 -3.10
CA LYS A 111 -13.45 -7.69 -3.44
C LYS A 111 -12.21 -6.92 -3.92
N PHE A 112 -12.39 -5.97 -4.83
CA PHE A 112 -11.32 -5.16 -5.38
C PHE A 112 -10.56 -4.37 -4.30
N LEU A 113 -11.29 -3.73 -3.38
CA LEU A 113 -10.69 -3.01 -2.26
C LEU A 113 -9.92 -3.95 -1.31
N ALA A 114 -10.43 -5.15 -1.06
CA ALA A 114 -9.73 -6.14 -0.24
C ALA A 114 -8.42 -6.61 -0.89
N GLU A 115 -8.45 -6.85 -2.20
CA GLU A 115 -7.25 -7.25 -2.96
C GLU A 115 -6.22 -6.12 -3.05
N GLN A 116 -6.67 -4.87 -3.25
CA GLN A 116 -5.77 -3.71 -3.18
C GLN A 116 -5.08 -3.60 -1.82
N LYS A 117 -5.85 -3.77 -0.74
CA LYS A 117 -5.29 -3.76 0.61
C LYS A 117 -4.25 -4.87 0.81
N ASP A 118 -4.54 -6.08 0.37
CA ASP A 118 -3.60 -7.21 0.46
C ASP A 118 -2.29 -6.93 -0.30
N ILE A 119 -2.39 -6.32 -1.49
CA ILE A 119 -1.22 -5.90 -2.27
C ILE A 119 -0.37 -4.88 -1.51
N LEU A 120 -1.00 -3.86 -0.92
CA LEU A 120 -0.30 -2.85 -0.11
C LEU A 120 0.35 -3.46 1.13
N ASP A 121 -0.36 -4.33 1.84
CA ASP A 121 0.16 -5.03 3.03
C ASP A 121 1.38 -5.91 2.65
N GLN A 122 1.34 -6.60 1.51
CA GLN A 122 2.47 -7.40 1.04
C GLN A 122 3.67 -6.54 0.64
N PHE A 123 3.43 -5.42 -0.04
CA PHE A 123 4.46 -4.45 -0.38
C PHE A 123 5.16 -3.93 0.88
N ASP A 124 4.39 -3.44 1.85
CA ASP A 124 4.89 -2.93 3.13
C ASP A 124 5.74 -3.98 3.87
N ASN A 125 5.24 -5.21 3.93
CA ASN A 125 5.95 -6.31 4.58
C ASN A 125 7.25 -6.65 3.85
N ALA A 126 7.27 -6.63 2.52
CA ALA A 126 8.48 -6.86 1.74
C ALA A 126 9.53 -5.76 1.94
N VAL A 127 9.11 -4.50 1.96
CA VAL A 127 9.99 -3.35 2.24
C VAL A 127 10.56 -3.44 3.64
N LYS A 128 9.72 -3.68 4.66
CA LYS A 128 10.15 -3.83 6.06
C LYS A 128 11.15 -4.99 6.24
N ALA A 129 10.87 -6.11 5.59
CA ALA A 129 11.74 -7.29 5.66
C ALA A 129 13.09 -7.03 4.98
N GLU A 130 13.12 -6.32 3.84
CA GLU A 130 14.36 -5.99 3.16
C GLU A 130 15.14 -4.91 3.92
N ALA A 131 14.47 -3.90 4.44
CA ALA A 131 15.08 -2.88 5.29
C ALA A 131 15.78 -3.51 6.51
N LYS A 132 15.09 -4.43 7.20
CA LYS A 132 15.66 -5.17 8.32
C LYS A 132 16.88 -6.00 7.91
N ASN A 133 16.80 -6.69 6.76
CA ASN A 133 17.90 -7.51 6.23
C ASN A 133 19.15 -6.67 5.92
N LYS A 134 18.97 -5.42 5.49
CA LYS A 134 20.05 -4.47 5.18
C LYS A 134 20.43 -3.55 6.35
N ASN A 135 19.83 -3.74 7.52
CA ASN A 135 20.00 -2.88 8.70
C ASN A 135 19.71 -1.39 8.39
N LEU A 136 18.66 -1.12 7.61
CA LEU A 136 18.21 0.22 7.28
C LEU A 136 17.22 0.71 8.35
N GLU A 137 17.27 2.00 8.66
CA GLU A 137 16.40 2.65 9.65
C GLU A 137 15.22 3.36 8.97
N THR A 138 15.44 3.82 7.73
CA THR A 138 14.45 4.55 6.95
C THR A 138 14.50 4.06 5.51
N VAL A 139 13.34 3.96 4.89
CA VAL A 139 13.21 3.72 3.44
C VAL A 139 12.34 4.80 2.85
N LEU A 140 12.81 5.40 1.76
CA LEU A 140 12.09 6.41 1.00
C LEU A 140 11.83 5.94 -0.42
N ASP A 141 10.79 6.52 -1.03
CA ASP A 141 10.58 6.32 -2.46
C ASP A 141 11.67 7.02 -3.28
N LYS A 142 12.17 6.35 -4.29
CA LYS A 142 13.24 6.85 -5.16
C LYS A 142 12.90 8.19 -5.82
N SER A 143 11.63 8.44 -6.09
CA SER A 143 11.16 9.69 -6.70
C SER A 143 11.35 10.91 -5.81
N THR A 144 11.50 10.72 -4.49
CA THR A 144 11.68 11.80 -3.50
C THR A 144 13.14 12.04 -3.14
N VAL A 145 14.06 11.20 -3.61
CA VAL A 145 15.49 11.28 -3.26
C VAL A 145 16.31 11.73 -4.46
N LEU A 146 17.02 12.84 -4.32
CA LEU A 146 17.89 13.37 -5.37
C LEU A 146 19.20 12.58 -5.49
N MET A 147 19.79 12.20 -4.35
CA MET A 147 21.00 11.37 -4.33
C MET A 147 21.20 10.68 -2.98
N GLY A 148 21.93 9.57 -2.99
CA GLY A 148 22.26 8.80 -1.78
C GLY A 148 21.22 7.74 -1.45
N GLY A 149 21.50 6.92 -0.42
CA GLY A 149 20.69 5.79 -0.03
C GLY A 149 21.09 4.49 -0.73
N LEU A 150 20.76 3.36 -0.08
CA LEU A 150 20.93 2.03 -0.64
C LEU A 150 19.68 1.62 -1.40
N ASP A 151 19.80 1.33 -2.68
CA ASP A 151 18.67 0.85 -3.49
C ASP A 151 18.34 -0.60 -3.08
N ILE A 152 17.11 -0.80 -2.61
CA ILE A 152 16.58 -2.11 -2.17
C ILE A 152 15.48 -2.63 -3.10
N THR A 153 15.25 -1.99 -4.23
CA THR A 153 14.15 -2.31 -5.17
C THR A 153 14.14 -3.78 -5.57
N ASP A 154 15.28 -4.31 -6.01
CA ASP A 154 15.37 -5.71 -6.46
C ASP A 154 15.15 -6.71 -5.30
N GLY A 155 15.60 -6.37 -4.09
CA GLY A 155 15.34 -7.17 -2.90
C GLY A 155 13.85 -7.25 -2.57
N VAL A 156 13.15 -6.12 -2.65
CA VAL A 156 11.70 -6.04 -2.46
C VAL A 156 10.95 -6.83 -3.53
N VAL A 157 11.29 -6.66 -4.82
CA VAL A 157 10.71 -7.42 -5.94
C VAL A 157 10.88 -8.93 -5.72
N SER A 158 12.08 -9.36 -5.34
CA SER A 158 12.37 -10.78 -5.10
C SER A 158 11.53 -11.38 -3.98
N ARG A 159 11.31 -10.61 -2.89
CA ARG A 159 10.42 -11.04 -1.78
C ARG A 159 8.97 -11.15 -2.20
N LEU A 160 8.47 -10.20 -2.96
CA LEU A 160 7.10 -10.21 -3.48
C LEU A 160 6.88 -11.38 -4.44
N ALA A 161 7.84 -11.65 -5.32
CA ALA A 161 7.80 -12.81 -6.22
C ALA A 161 7.82 -14.15 -5.46
N ALA A 162 8.58 -14.22 -4.35
CA ALA A 162 8.60 -15.41 -3.51
C ALA A 162 7.29 -15.62 -2.74
N ALA A 163 6.64 -14.53 -2.30
CA ALA A 163 5.37 -14.58 -1.57
C ALA A 163 4.18 -14.99 -2.48
N THR A 164 4.26 -14.73 -3.78
CA THR A 164 3.23 -15.12 -4.76
C THR A 164 3.39 -16.54 -5.28
N LYS A 165 4.55 -17.17 -5.04
CA LYS A 165 4.74 -18.57 -5.43
C LYS A 165 3.90 -19.46 -4.49
N PRO A 166 3.00 -20.33 -5.00
CA PRO A 166 2.34 -21.31 -4.16
C PRO A 166 3.40 -22.06 -3.37
N ALA A 167 3.23 -22.19 -2.06
CA ALA A 167 4.10 -23.02 -1.25
C ALA A 167 4.11 -24.43 -1.87
N ALA A 168 5.15 -24.72 -2.65
CA ALA A 168 5.38 -26.06 -3.16
C ALA A 168 5.41 -26.95 -1.93
N SER A 169 4.42 -27.82 -1.81
CA SER A 169 4.18 -28.77 -0.74
C SER A 169 5.52 -29.27 -0.16
N ALA A 170 5.80 -28.85 1.07
CA ALA A 170 6.86 -29.47 1.86
C ALA A 170 6.48 -30.95 1.97
N LYS A 171 7.16 -31.78 1.21
CA LYS A 171 7.10 -33.24 1.34
C LYS A 171 7.49 -33.57 2.77
N PRO A 172 6.68 -34.28 3.55
CA PRO A 172 7.12 -34.73 4.86
C PRO A 172 8.29 -35.73 4.65
N THR A 173 9.45 -35.36 5.12
CA THR A 173 10.59 -36.28 5.20
C THR A 173 10.26 -37.28 6.30
N THR A 174 9.77 -38.44 5.90
CA THR A 174 9.67 -39.62 6.78
C THR A 174 11.08 -40.09 7.07
N THR A 175 11.58 -39.76 8.22
CA THR A 175 12.77 -40.40 8.79
C THR A 175 12.38 -41.80 9.27
N LYS A 176 13.03 -42.78 8.72
CA LYS A 176 12.96 -44.18 9.13
C LYS A 176 14.03 -44.43 10.19
#